data_f9f0c4ea17826c7e01ed5c33c66f9f0e
#
_entry.id   f9f0c4ea17826c7e01ed5c33c66f9f0e
#
_cell.length_a   1.000
_cell.length_b   1.000
_cell.length_c   1.000
_cell.angle_alpha   90.00
_cell.angle_beta   90.00
_cell.angle_gamma   90.00
#
_symmetry.space_group_name_H-M   'P 1'
#
loop_
_entity.id
_entity.type
_entity.pdbx_description
1 polymer ?
#
loop_
_entity_poly.entity_id
_entity_poly.type
_entity_poly.pdbx_seq_one_letter_code
_entity_poly.pdbx_strand_id
1 'polypeptide(L)'
;GVGYGGVFSQYKVFESYAWMHSIYAMFKNPTLVDGNFYDAVIPGYLEPEMFPLQEKKEDYYLYVGRMVDRKGLIVAQHVCRELGVKLIMAGPGNNPKIEYGEWVGPVGPEERAKLMGGAIALFAPTLYIEPFGNVVIEAQACGTPTITTDWGAFTETNPNGVTGYRCRNAMEFAIATEWVKDLDPVAIHKRAVSLYSLDAIAPQYEQYFARLLTLWGDGWYERK
;
A
#
# COMPACT_ATOMS: atom_id res chain seq x y z
N GLY A 1 -5.63 2.31 -12.35
CA GLY A 1 -4.43 2.33 -11.55
C GLY A 1 -3.25 1.84 -12.38
N VAL A 2 -2.29 2.66 -12.54
CA VAL A 2 -1.16 2.35 -13.41
C VAL A 2 0.02 1.99 -12.54
N GLY A 3 0.10 0.73 -12.16
CA GLY A 3 1.28 0.20 -11.49
C GLY A 3 2.49 -0.04 -12.39
N TYR A 4 2.48 0.48 -13.63
CA TYR A 4 3.52 0.15 -14.62
C TYR A 4 3.80 1.34 -15.52
N GLY A 5 5.02 1.43 -16.07
CA GLY A 5 5.36 2.38 -17.12
C GLY A 5 4.44 2.21 -18.34
N GLY A 6 4.17 3.27 -19.07
CA GLY A 6 3.25 3.25 -20.22
C GLY A 6 2.00 4.10 -20.02
N VAL A 7 2.10 5.13 -19.19
CA VAL A 7 1.04 6.12 -19.03
C VAL A 7 0.99 6.99 -20.29
N PHE A 8 -0.03 6.80 -21.10
CA PHE A 8 -0.20 7.47 -22.41
C PHE A 8 -1.45 8.35 -22.48
N SER A 9 -2.30 8.30 -21.45
CA SER A 9 -3.52 9.13 -21.40
C SER A 9 -3.17 10.60 -21.26
N GLN A 10 -3.97 11.44 -21.91
CA GLN A 10 -3.86 12.89 -21.84
C GLN A 10 -4.10 13.40 -20.41
N TYR A 11 -5.17 12.93 -19.78
CA TYR A 11 -5.53 13.24 -18.39
C TYR A 11 -5.26 12.01 -17.53
N LYS A 12 -4.63 12.21 -16.37
CA LYS A 12 -4.14 11.12 -15.56
C LYS A 12 -4.57 11.26 -14.10
N VAL A 13 -4.92 10.13 -13.51
CA VAL A 13 -5.08 10.00 -12.08
C VAL A 13 -4.04 9.00 -11.58
N PHE A 14 -3.22 9.43 -10.64
CA PHE A 14 -2.22 8.63 -9.96
C PHE A 14 -2.72 8.23 -8.58
N GLU A 15 -2.32 7.08 -8.09
CA GLU A 15 -2.75 6.57 -6.78
C GLU A 15 -1.94 7.18 -5.62
N SER A 16 -0.77 7.78 -5.89
CA SER A 16 0.07 8.48 -4.92
C SER A 16 0.92 9.55 -5.58
N TYR A 17 1.36 10.54 -4.81
CA TYR A 17 2.34 11.53 -5.27
C TYR A 17 3.68 10.88 -5.58
N ALA A 18 4.11 9.92 -4.76
CA ALA A 18 5.34 9.18 -5.00
C ALA A 18 5.33 8.51 -6.38
N TRP A 19 4.20 7.92 -6.77
CA TRP A 19 4.06 7.29 -8.07
C TRP A 19 3.99 8.31 -9.21
N MET A 20 3.23 9.40 -9.03
CA MET A 20 3.17 10.50 -10.00
C MET A 20 4.58 11.04 -10.31
N HIS A 21 5.36 11.37 -9.27
CA HIS A 21 6.71 11.89 -9.43
C HIS A 21 7.65 10.85 -10.06
N SER A 22 7.49 9.56 -9.73
CA SER A 22 8.29 8.49 -10.34
C SER A 22 8.01 8.36 -11.83
N ILE A 23 6.74 8.46 -12.25
CA ILE A 23 6.36 8.43 -13.67
C ILE A 23 6.92 9.63 -14.41
N TYR A 24 6.80 10.84 -13.86
CA TYR A 24 7.37 12.03 -14.49
C TYR A 24 8.90 11.95 -14.61
N ALA A 25 9.58 11.43 -13.60
CA ALA A 25 11.04 11.24 -13.64
C ALA A 25 11.50 10.21 -14.68
N MET A 26 10.62 9.32 -15.14
CA MET A 26 10.94 8.37 -16.22
C MET A 26 10.90 8.99 -17.63
N PHE A 27 10.31 10.16 -17.79
CA PHE A 27 10.33 10.85 -19.08
C PHE A 27 11.75 11.30 -19.42
N LYS A 28 12.18 10.97 -20.65
CA LYS A 28 13.53 11.32 -21.14
C LYS A 28 13.70 12.80 -21.44
N ASN A 29 12.61 13.53 -21.61
CA ASN A 29 12.65 14.96 -21.89
C ASN A 29 12.55 15.73 -20.56
N PRO A 30 13.58 16.50 -20.16
CA PRO A 30 13.56 17.26 -18.90
C PRO A 30 12.41 18.27 -18.81
N THR A 31 11.88 18.75 -19.92
CA THR A 31 10.74 19.69 -19.95
C THR A 31 9.42 19.02 -19.62
N LEU A 32 9.36 17.68 -19.56
CA LEU A 32 8.18 16.91 -19.22
C LEU A 32 8.13 16.50 -17.73
N VAL A 33 9.11 16.91 -16.93
CA VAL A 33 9.06 16.72 -15.46
C VAL A 33 8.14 17.73 -14.78
N ASP A 34 7.66 18.73 -15.51
CA ASP A 34 6.65 19.65 -15.02
C ASP A 34 5.30 18.93 -14.91
N GLY A 35 4.60 19.13 -13.79
CA GLY A 35 3.27 18.56 -13.62
C GLY A 35 2.27 19.13 -14.63
N ASN A 36 1.20 18.39 -14.90
CA ASN A 36 0.09 18.86 -15.72
C ASN A 36 -1.06 19.33 -14.81
N PHE A 37 -1.74 20.43 -15.21
CA PHE A 37 -2.80 21.03 -14.40
C PHE A 37 -3.96 20.12 -14.09
N TYR A 38 -4.27 19.20 -14.99
CA TYR A 38 -5.42 18.30 -14.87
C TYR A 38 -5.02 16.88 -14.47
N ASP A 39 -3.75 16.65 -14.16
CA ASP A 39 -3.37 15.44 -13.48
C ASP A 39 -3.76 15.54 -12.01
N ALA A 40 -4.23 14.45 -11.45
CA ALA A 40 -4.66 14.37 -10.06
C ALA A 40 -4.04 13.18 -9.35
N VAL A 41 -3.95 13.28 -8.03
CA VAL A 41 -3.66 12.13 -7.18
C VAL A 41 -4.94 11.81 -6.42
N ILE A 42 -5.49 10.62 -6.68
CA ILE A 42 -6.66 10.07 -5.98
C ILE A 42 -6.26 8.66 -5.54
N PRO A 43 -6.22 8.40 -4.23
CA PRO A 43 -5.83 7.11 -3.70
C PRO A 43 -6.67 5.94 -4.22
N GLY A 44 -6.14 4.75 -4.14
CA GLY A 44 -6.92 3.52 -4.28
C GLY A 44 -7.98 3.43 -3.18
N TYR A 45 -9.00 2.62 -3.39
CA TYR A 45 -10.10 2.46 -2.45
C TYR A 45 -10.24 1.03 -1.95
N LEU A 46 -10.98 0.88 -0.89
CA LEU A 46 -11.43 -0.40 -0.33
C LEU A 46 -12.93 -0.32 0.01
N GLU A 47 -13.54 -1.48 0.10
CA GLU A 47 -14.89 -1.68 0.64
C GLU A 47 -14.76 -2.13 2.09
N PRO A 48 -15.11 -1.30 3.08
CA PRO A 48 -14.87 -1.60 4.50
C PRO A 48 -15.51 -2.90 4.97
N GLU A 49 -16.64 -3.26 4.40
CA GLU A 49 -17.38 -4.49 4.74
C GLU A 49 -16.57 -5.75 4.42
N MET A 50 -15.66 -5.67 3.45
CA MET A 50 -14.76 -6.78 3.10
C MET A 50 -13.57 -6.92 4.07
N PHE A 51 -13.27 -5.87 4.85
CA PHE A 51 -12.12 -5.80 5.75
C PHE A 51 -12.56 -5.35 7.16
N PRO A 52 -13.36 -6.17 7.87
CA PRO A 52 -13.92 -5.78 9.16
C PRO A 52 -12.83 -5.61 10.22
N LEU A 53 -13.06 -4.65 11.12
CA LEU A 53 -12.20 -4.44 12.28
C LEU A 53 -12.09 -5.70 13.13
N GLN A 54 -10.86 -6.08 13.46
CA GLN A 54 -10.55 -7.12 14.44
C GLN A 54 -9.57 -6.55 15.47
N GLU A 55 -10.05 -6.31 16.70
CA GLU A 55 -9.23 -5.75 17.77
C GLU A 55 -8.30 -6.79 18.39
N LYS A 56 -8.82 -8.01 18.55
CA LYS A 56 -8.04 -9.10 19.15
C LYS A 56 -7.13 -9.75 18.11
N LYS A 57 -5.83 -9.62 18.32
CA LYS A 57 -4.80 -10.21 17.45
C LYS A 57 -4.42 -11.62 17.92
N GLU A 58 -4.05 -12.46 16.97
CA GLU A 58 -3.44 -13.76 17.18
C GLU A 58 -1.90 -13.62 17.19
N ASP A 59 -1.18 -14.67 17.54
CA ASP A 59 0.27 -14.62 17.69
C ASP A 59 0.99 -14.95 16.37
N TYR A 60 0.87 -14.06 15.38
CA TYR A 60 1.63 -14.14 14.13
C TYR A 60 1.77 -12.78 13.45
N TYR A 61 2.84 -12.66 12.65
CA TYR A 61 3.03 -11.62 11.66
C TYR A 61 2.60 -12.13 10.29
N LEU A 62 2.16 -11.24 9.43
CA LEU A 62 1.61 -11.59 8.13
C LEU A 62 2.40 -10.91 6.99
N TYR A 63 2.62 -11.63 5.92
CA TYR A 63 3.02 -11.09 4.62
C TYR A 63 1.93 -11.43 3.60
N VAL A 64 1.44 -10.44 2.85
CA VAL A 64 0.49 -10.64 1.76
C VAL A 64 1.03 -10.03 0.47
N GLY A 65 1.18 -10.86 -0.56
CA GLY A 65 1.65 -10.39 -1.85
C GLY A 65 2.15 -11.51 -2.75
N ARG A 66 2.58 -11.15 -3.94
CA ARG A 66 3.26 -12.10 -4.82
C ARG A 66 4.56 -12.58 -4.15
N MET A 67 4.83 -13.88 -4.21
CA MET A 67 6.04 -14.49 -3.67
C MET A 67 7.23 -14.25 -4.60
N VAL A 68 7.68 -13.00 -4.71
CA VAL A 68 8.81 -12.58 -5.55
C VAL A 68 9.76 -11.68 -4.76
N ASP A 69 11.05 -11.73 -5.08
CA ASP A 69 12.11 -10.99 -4.34
C ASP A 69 11.83 -9.49 -4.26
N ARG A 70 11.35 -8.89 -5.34
CA ARG A 70 11.03 -7.45 -5.39
C ARG A 70 9.95 -6.99 -4.38
N LYS A 71 9.11 -7.91 -3.90
CA LYS A 71 8.14 -7.64 -2.83
C LYS A 71 8.74 -7.77 -1.43
N GLY A 72 10.03 -8.06 -1.34
CA GLY A 72 10.77 -8.09 -0.08
C GLY A 72 10.46 -9.28 0.83
N LEU A 73 9.95 -10.38 0.25
CA LEU A 73 9.65 -11.61 0.99
C LEU A 73 10.80 -12.05 1.89
N ILE A 74 12.03 -11.96 1.39
CA ILE A 74 13.23 -12.33 2.15
C ILE A 74 13.45 -11.47 3.40
N VAL A 75 13.05 -10.19 3.36
CA VAL A 75 13.17 -9.28 4.52
C VAL A 75 12.23 -9.73 5.64
N ALA A 76 10.95 -10.02 5.31
CA ALA A 76 9.99 -10.51 6.30
C ALA A 76 10.44 -11.84 6.92
N GLN A 77 10.91 -12.79 6.10
CA GLN A 77 11.42 -14.08 6.57
C GLN A 77 12.64 -13.91 7.48
N HIS A 78 13.60 -13.08 7.06
CA HIS A 78 14.83 -12.84 7.84
C HIS A 78 14.49 -12.24 9.21
N VAL A 79 13.72 -11.16 9.25
CA VAL A 79 13.38 -10.49 10.51
C VAL A 79 12.63 -11.42 11.46
N CYS A 80 11.59 -12.12 10.96
CA CYS A 80 10.81 -13.01 11.80
C CYS A 80 11.64 -14.22 12.29
N ARG A 81 12.58 -14.73 11.48
CA ARG A 81 13.49 -15.80 11.90
C ARG A 81 14.42 -15.36 13.01
N GLU A 82 15.06 -14.20 12.89
CA GLU A 82 15.99 -13.67 13.90
C GLU A 82 15.29 -13.39 15.24
N LEU A 83 13.99 -13.01 15.17
CA LEU A 83 13.20 -12.77 16.37
C LEU A 83 12.49 -14.02 16.91
N GLY A 84 12.52 -15.13 16.18
CA GLY A 84 11.81 -16.36 16.56
C GLY A 84 10.29 -16.23 16.58
N VAL A 85 9.70 -15.30 15.81
CA VAL A 85 8.25 -15.03 15.78
C VAL A 85 7.58 -15.68 14.57
N LYS A 86 6.33 -16.10 14.73
CA LYS A 86 5.57 -16.77 13.67
C LYS A 86 5.29 -15.83 12.51
N LEU A 87 5.60 -16.28 11.27
CA LEU A 87 5.28 -15.59 10.02
C LEU A 87 4.34 -16.46 9.18
N ILE A 88 3.20 -15.90 8.80
CA ILE A 88 2.32 -16.47 7.77
C ILE A 88 2.48 -15.64 6.49
N MET A 89 2.56 -16.31 5.35
CA MET A 89 2.73 -15.68 4.05
C MET A 89 1.61 -16.15 3.12
N ALA A 90 0.88 -15.20 2.53
CA ALA A 90 -0.24 -15.46 1.64
C ALA A 90 -0.05 -14.78 0.29
N GLY A 91 -0.40 -15.47 -0.78
CA GLY A 91 -0.37 -14.92 -2.13
C GLY A 91 0.22 -15.85 -3.18
N PRO A 92 0.08 -15.49 -4.46
CA PRO A 92 0.53 -16.33 -5.56
C PRO A 92 2.06 -16.37 -5.66
N GLY A 93 2.56 -17.54 -5.98
CA GLY A 93 3.97 -17.78 -6.23
C GLY A 93 4.16 -19.07 -7.05
N ASN A 94 5.21 -19.12 -7.83
CA ASN A 94 5.61 -20.32 -8.54
C ASN A 94 6.87 -20.87 -7.87
N ASN A 95 6.68 -21.87 -6.99
CA ASN A 95 7.74 -22.48 -6.21
C ASN A 95 8.63 -21.45 -5.44
N PRO A 96 8.02 -20.62 -4.55
CA PRO A 96 8.78 -19.60 -3.86
C PRO A 96 9.80 -20.20 -2.89
N LYS A 97 10.93 -19.52 -2.73
CA LYS A 97 11.95 -19.92 -1.74
C LYS A 97 11.49 -19.53 -0.34
N ILE A 98 11.00 -20.50 0.42
CA ILE A 98 10.59 -20.33 1.80
C ILE A 98 11.70 -20.85 2.72
N GLU A 99 12.38 -19.94 3.38
CA GLU A 99 13.43 -20.24 4.35
C GLU A 99 12.94 -20.19 5.80
N TYR A 100 11.83 -19.46 6.03
CA TYR A 100 11.22 -19.31 7.35
C TYR A 100 9.73 -18.93 7.21
N GLY A 101 8.90 -19.42 8.14
CA GLY A 101 7.48 -19.15 8.18
C GLY A 101 6.66 -20.17 7.37
N GLU A 102 5.37 -19.92 7.27
CA GLU A 102 4.39 -20.76 6.60
C GLU A 102 3.80 -20.04 5.38
N TRP A 103 3.94 -20.64 4.21
CA TRP A 103 3.25 -20.15 3.01
C TRP A 103 1.95 -20.93 2.80
N VAL A 104 0.83 -20.24 2.90
CA VAL A 104 -0.52 -20.83 2.77
C VAL A 104 -1.04 -20.81 1.32
N GLY A 105 -0.27 -20.28 0.38
CA GLY A 105 -0.68 -20.19 -1.02
C GLY A 105 -1.53 -18.94 -1.33
N PRO A 106 -2.15 -18.90 -2.51
CA PRO A 106 -3.11 -17.86 -2.88
C PRO A 106 -4.37 -17.96 -2.01
N VAL A 107 -4.84 -16.83 -1.51
CA VAL A 107 -6.04 -16.73 -0.66
C VAL A 107 -7.09 -15.82 -1.30
N GLY A 108 -8.36 -16.14 -1.12
CA GLY A 108 -9.49 -15.31 -1.53
C GLY A 108 -9.65 -14.07 -0.64
N PRO A 109 -10.56 -13.14 -0.99
CA PRO A 109 -10.75 -11.91 -0.24
C PRO A 109 -11.13 -12.12 1.23
N GLU A 110 -12.06 -13.02 1.52
CA GLU A 110 -12.53 -13.32 2.89
C GLU A 110 -11.40 -13.90 3.75
N GLU A 111 -10.67 -14.89 3.23
CA GLU A 111 -9.55 -15.50 3.93
C GLU A 111 -8.42 -14.50 4.14
N ARG A 112 -8.16 -13.65 3.15
CA ARG A 112 -7.19 -12.55 3.25
C ARG A 112 -7.56 -11.58 4.36
N ALA A 113 -8.83 -11.16 4.43
CA ALA A 113 -9.31 -10.26 5.48
C ALA A 113 -9.19 -10.91 6.87
N LYS A 114 -9.51 -12.20 7.01
CA LYS A 114 -9.34 -12.95 8.24
C LYS A 114 -7.87 -13.00 8.68
N LEU A 115 -6.95 -13.33 7.76
CA LEU A 115 -5.52 -13.33 8.04
C LEU A 115 -5.01 -11.94 8.43
N MET A 116 -5.47 -10.89 7.72
CA MET A 116 -5.10 -9.52 8.06
C MET A 116 -5.62 -9.11 9.42
N GLY A 117 -6.89 -9.40 9.72
CA GLY A 117 -7.51 -9.07 11.01
C GLY A 117 -6.82 -9.74 12.21
N GLY A 118 -6.43 -11.00 12.08
CA GLY A 118 -5.76 -11.76 13.13
C GLY A 118 -4.29 -11.41 13.37
N ALA A 119 -3.60 -10.83 12.37
CA ALA A 119 -2.17 -10.58 12.46
C ALA A 119 -1.82 -9.48 13.49
N ILE A 120 -0.69 -9.63 14.18
CA ILE A 120 -0.09 -8.57 15.01
C ILE A 120 0.27 -7.37 14.11
N ALA A 121 0.90 -7.64 12.97
CA ALA A 121 1.18 -6.63 11.94
C ALA A 121 1.34 -7.28 10.56
N LEU A 122 1.11 -6.47 9.51
CA LEU A 122 1.43 -6.83 8.14
C LEU A 122 2.82 -6.31 7.75
N PHE A 123 3.68 -7.20 7.25
CA PHE A 123 4.92 -6.82 6.57
C PHE A 123 4.67 -6.52 5.09
N ALA A 124 5.05 -5.33 4.65
CA ALA A 124 5.08 -4.93 3.23
C ALA A 124 6.45 -4.33 2.87
N PRO A 125 7.55 -5.10 2.93
CA PRO A 125 8.91 -4.61 2.75
C PRO A 125 9.31 -4.50 1.27
N THR A 126 8.45 -3.93 0.44
CA THR A 126 8.63 -3.83 -1.01
C THR A 126 9.91 -3.09 -1.39
N LEU A 127 10.74 -3.69 -2.26
CA LEU A 127 12.06 -3.17 -2.66
C LEU A 127 12.02 -2.22 -3.87
N TYR A 128 10.88 -2.02 -4.48
CA TYR A 128 10.68 -1.04 -5.56
C TYR A 128 9.78 0.11 -5.09
N ILE A 129 9.67 1.16 -5.89
CA ILE A 129 8.72 2.24 -5.64
C ILE A 129 7.29 1.68 -5.78
N GLU A 130 6.64 1.43 -4.64
CA GLU A 130 5.26 0.94 -4.62
C GLU A 130 4.32 2.05 -5.09
N PRO A 131 3.47 1.82 -6.11
CA PRO A 131 2.54 2.82 -6.60
C PRO A 131 1.49 3.25 -5.57
N PHE A 132 0.95 2.28 -4.81
CA PHE A 132 -0.02 2.55 -3.75
C PHE A 132 0.06 1.56 -2.58
N GLY A 133 0.02 0.26 -2.86
CA GLY A 133 0.10 -0.78 -1.83
C GLY A 133 -1.25 -1.09 -1.18
N ASN A 134 -2.23 -1.56 -1.97
CA ASN A 134 -3.57 -1.90 -1.48
C ASN A 134 -3.58 -2.78 -0.23
N VAL A 135 -2.66 -3.75 -0.14
CA VAL A 135 -2.56 -4.63 1.04
C VAL A 135 -2.31 -3.88 2.34
N VAL A 136 -1.68 -2.70 2.28
CA VAL A 136 -1.43 -1.86 3.46
C VAL A 136 -2.73 -1.25 3.96
N ILE A 137 -3.53 -0.63 3.09
CA ILE A 137 -4.80 -0.03 3.49
C ILE A 137 -5.85 -1.10 3.86
N GLU A 138 -5.83 -2.26 3.20
CA GLU A 138 -6.67 -3.41 3.54
C GLU A 138 -6.38 -3.91 4.97
N ALA A 139 -5.10 -4.09 5.33
CA ALA A 139 -4.70 -4.47 6.69
C ALA A 139 -5.09 -3.40 7.72
N GLN A 140 -4.85 -2.13 7.40
CA GLN A 140 -5.25 -1.02 8.26
C GLN A 140 -6.77 -0.96 8.45
N ALA A 141 -7.57 -1.28 7.43
CA ALA A 141 -9.02 -1.40 7.59
C ALA A 141 -9.42 -2.53 8.54
N CYS A 142 -8.64 -3.62 8.60
CA CYS A 142 -8.82 -4.66 9.62
C CYS A 142 -8.32 -4.24 11.02
N GLY A 143 -7.85 -3.00 11.22
CA GLY A 143 -7.22 -2.54 12.45
C GLY A 143 -5.83 -3.14 12.68
N THR A 144 -5.15 -3.59 11.63
CA THR A 144 -3.84 -4.21 11.71
C THR A 144 -2.76 -3.23 11.28
N PRO A 145 -1.79 -2.91 12.16
CA PRO A 145 -0.69 -2.03 11.82
C PRO A 145 0.20 -2.64 10.74
N THR A 146 0.96 -1.78 10.04
CA THR A 146 1.79 -2.19 8.92
C THR A 146 3.24 -1.79 9.11
N ILE A 147 4.17 -2.69 8.74
CA ILE A 147 5.61 -2.47 8.77
C ILE A 147 6.10 -2.50 7.33
N THR A 148 6.53 -1.35 6.83
CA THR A 148 6.82 -1.16 5.41
C THR A 148 8.23 -0.63 5.19
N THR A 149 8.71 -0.65 3.95
CA THR A 149 9.86 0.18 3.57
C THR A 149 9.49 1.66 3.58
N ASP A 150 10.50 2.54 3.78
CA ASP A 150 10.32 3.99 3.87
C ASP A 150 10.52 4.67 2.51
N TRP A 151 9.76 4.24 1.50
CA TRP A 151 9.71 4.86 0.18
C TRP A 151 8.42 4.53 -0.59
N GLY A 152 8.26 5.14 -1.76
CA GLY A 152 7.06 4.98 -2.58
C GLY A 152 5.81 5.49 -1.84
N ALA A 153 4.67 4.94 -2.17
CA ALA A 153 3.39 5.33 -1.59
C ALA A 153 3.29 5.08 -0.08
N PHE A 154 4.18 4.26 0.50
CA PHE A 154 4.14 4.02 1.95
C PHE A 154 4.45 5.29 2.76
N THR A 155 5.15 6.25 2.19
CA THR A 155 5.36 7.56 2.82
C THR A 155 4.05 8.36 3.00
N GLU A 156 3.02 8.00 2.24
CA GLU A 156 1.69 8.63 2.26
C GLU A 156 0.68 7.74 3.00
N THR A 157 0.73 6.41 2.80
CA THR A 157 -0.27 5.46 3.31
C THR A 157 0.04 4.89 4.69
N ASN A 158 1.31 4.95 5.15
CA ASN A 158 1.74 4.39 6.42
C ASN A 158 2.51 5.41 7.30
N PRO A 159 1.84 6.38 7.92
CA PRO A 159 2.49 7.34 8.82
C PRO A 159 3.00 6.64 10.09
N ASN A 160 4.29 6.91 10.43
CA ASN A 160 4.97 6.35 11.61
C ASN A 160 4.23 6.67 12.90
N GLY A 161 4.05 5.66 13.75
CA GLY A 161 3.39 5.79 15.05
C GLY A 161 1.87 6.02 14.98
N VAL A 162 1.28 5.96 13.78
CA VAL A 162 -0.17 6.15 13.58
C VAL A 162 -0.81 4.87 13.03
N THR A 163 -0.32 4.37 11.89
CA THR A 163 -0.84 3.14 11.28
C THR A 163 0.21 2.04 11.18
N GLY A 164 1.42 2.30 11.61
CA GLY A 164 2.54 1.38 11.55
C GLY A 164 3.87 2.10 11.59
N TYR A 165 4.88 1.47 11.01
CA TYR A 165 6.23 2.04 10.94
C TYR A 165 6.86 1.77 9.58
N ARG A 166 7.60 2.77 9.08
CA ARG A 166 8.40 2.66 7.87
C ARG A 166 9.87 2.46 8.24
N CYS A 167 10.52 1.52 7.58
CA CYS A 167 11.85 1.01 7.91
C CYS A 167 12.77 1.02 6.69
N ARG A 168 14.08 1.20 6.93
CA ARG A 168 15.12 1.22 5.90
C ARG A 168 16.14 0.09 6.04
N ASN A 169 16.20 -0.57 7.18
CA ASN A 169 17.15 -1.66 7.48
C ASN A 169 16.52 -2.72 8.39
N ALA A 170 17.16 -3.88 8.49
CA ALA A 170 16.66 -5.01 9.25
C ALA A 170 16.46 -4.71 10.75
N MET A 171 17.30 -3.86 11.34
CA MET A 171 17.17 -3.49 12.76
C MET A 171 15.90 -2.65 12.99
N GLU A 172 15.59 -1.70 12.10
CA GLU A 172 14.37 -0.90 12.19
C GLU A 172 13.13 -1.79 12.02
N PHE A 173 13.16 -2.77 11.09
CA PHE A 173 12.09 -3.75 10.95
C PHE A 173 11.90 -4.57 12.24
N ALA A 174 13.00 -5.02 12.87
CA ALA A 174 12.94 -5.77 14.11
C ALA A 174 12.38 -4.91 15.27
N ILE A 175 12.82 -3.67 15.40
CA ILE A 175 12.30 -2.75 16.42
C ILE A 175 10.81 -2.44 16.18
N ALA A 176 10.42 -2.25 14.93
CA ALA A 176 9.03 -1.97 14.56
C ALA A 176 8.06 -3.09 14.97
N THR A 177 8.51 -4.36 15.03
CA THR A 177 7.65 -5.48 15.52
C THR A 177 7.23 -5.31 16.97
N GLU A 178 8.01 -4.62 17.79
CA GLU A 178 7.61 -4.30 19.15
C GLU A 178 6.71 -3.05 19.19
N TRP A 179 7.09 -2.00 18.49
CA TRP A 179 6.36 -0.73 18.55
C TRP A 179 4.93 -0.81 17.99
N VAL A 180 4.68 -1.67 17.01
CA VAL A 180 3.32 -1.84 16.46
C VAL A 180 2.32 -2.38 17.47
N LYS A 181 2.77 -3.04 18.53
CA LYS A 181 1.92 -3.62 19.57
C LYS A 181 1.24 -2.56 20.44
N ASP A 182 1.80 -1.33 20.47
CA ASP A 182 1.27 -0.20 21.23
C ASP A 182 0.26 0.64 20.42
N LEU A 183 0.05 0.33 19.15
CA LEU A 183 -0.87 1.06 18.29
C LEU A 183 -2.33 0.59 18.51
N ASP A 184 -3.26 1.57 18.50
CA ASP A 184 -4.69 1.31 18.68
C ASP A 184 -5.35 0.79 17.39
N PRO A 185 -5.82 -0.47 17.34
CA PRO A 185 -6.48 -1.02 16.16
C PRO A 185 -7.72 -0.24 15.72
N VAL A 186 -8.47 0.32 16.68
CA VAL A 186 -9.69 1.10 16.38
C VAL A 186 -9.32 2.41 15.69
N ALA A 187 -8.28 3.09 16.15
CA ALA A 187 -7.80 4.31 15.53
C ALA A 187 -7.26 4.06 14.11
N ILE A 188 -6.50 2.97 13.92
CA ILE A 188 -6.00 2.55 12.60
C ILE A 188 -7.16 2.31 11.64
N HIS A 189 -8.15 1.50 12.05
CA HIS A 189 -9.34 1.19 11.27
C HIS A 189 -10.09 2.47 10.86
N LYS A 190 -10.45 3.31 11.84
CA LYS A 190 -11.19 4.56 11.60
C LYS A 190 -10.47 5.44 10.58
N ARG A 191 -9.14 5.57 10.71
CA ARG A 191 -8.33 6.33 9.76
C ARG A 191 -8.40 5.72 8.36
N ALA A 192 -8.19 4.42 8.22
CA ALA A 192 -8.22 3.74 6.92
C ALA A 192 -9.57 3.90 6.23
N VAL A 193 -10.67 3.66 6.93
CA VAL A 193 -12.02 3.81 6.40
C VAL A 193 -12.30 5.27 6.00
N SER A 194 -11.94 6.24 6.84
CA SER A 194 -12.19 7.67 6.55
C SER A 194 -11.44 8.20 5.32
N LEU A 195 -10.31 7.59 4.97
CA LEU A 195 -9.47 8.04 3.86
C LEU A 195 -9.64 7.22 2.58
N TYR A 196 -9.95 5.93 2.73
CA TYR A 196 -9.85 4.98 1.62
C TYR A 196 -11.12 4.19 1.33
N SER A 197 -12.22 4.41 2.07
CA SER A 197 -13.50 3.81 1.70
C SER A 197 -13.98 4.30 0.32
N LEU A 198 -14.79 3.50 -0.34
CA LEU A 198 -15.41 3.91 -1.60
C LEU A 198 -16.14 5.26 -1.45
N ASP A 199 -16.83 5.47 -0.32
CA ASP A 199 -17.53 6.72 -0.01
C ASP A 199 -16.60 7.93 0.11
N ALA A 200 -15.36 7.72 0.57
CA ALA A 200 -14.35 8.77 0.67
C ALA A 200 -13.68 9.08 -0.69
N ILE A 201 -13.57 8.08 -1.55
CA ILE A 201 -12.83 8.18 -2.82
C ILE A 201 -13.74 8.56 -4.00
N ALA A 202 -14.96 8.03 -4.09
CA ALA A 202 -15.86 8.30 -5.21
C ALA A 202 -16.12 9.81 -5.44
N PRO A 203 -16.36 10.65 -4.40
CA PRO A 203 -16.52 12.08 -4.60
C PRO A 203 -15.31 12.79 -5.20
N GLN A 204 -14.08 12.26 -4.95
CA GLN A 204 -12.85 12.83 -5.53
C GLN A 204 -12.81 12.59 -7.04
N TYR A 205 -13.23 11.40 -7.49
CA TYR A 205 -13.38 11.13 -8.93
C TYR A 205 -14.50 11.95 -9.57
N GLU A 206 -15.64 12.12 -8.90
CA GLU A 206 -16.73 12.97 -9.40
C GLU A 206 -16.25 14.42 -9.58
N GLN A 207 -15.54 14.97 -8.59
CA GLN A 207 -14.97 16.31 -8.69
C GLN A 207 -13.93 16.41 -9.81
N TYR A 208 -13.11 15.37 -9.98
CA TYR A 208 -12.12 15.31 -11.04
C TYR A 208 -12.79 15.31 -12.42
N PHE A 209 -13.79 14.48 -12.64
CA PHE A 209 -14.53 14.46 -13.91
C PHE A 209 -15.30 15.76 -14.15
N ALA A 210 -15.93 16.35 -13.13
CA ALA A 210 -16.56 17.66 -13.25
C ALA A 210 -15.56 18.74 -13.70
N ARG A 211 -14.34 18.70 -13.17
CA ARG A 211 -13.25 19.61 -13.57
C ARG A 211 -12.88 19.41 -15.03
N LEU A 212 -12.77 18.18 -15.52
CA LEU A 212 -12.47 17.90 -16.92
C LEU A 212 -13.54 18.44 -17.88
N LEU A 213 -14.80 18.50 -17.46
CA LEU A 213 -15.89 19.10 -18.27
C LEU A 213 -15.75 20.62 -18.40
N THR A 214 -14.96 21.28 -17.57
CA THR A 214 -14.72 22.73 -17.61
C THR A 214 -13.46 23.13 -18.34
N LEU A 215 -12.81 22.18 -19.02
CA LEU A 215 -11.60 22.47 -19.79
C LEU A 215 -11.89 23.49 -20.88
N TRP A 216 -10.99 24.44 -20.99
CA TRP A 216 -11.04 25.47 -22.02
C TRP A 216 -10.37 24.96 -23.30
N GLY A 217 -11.16 24.71 -24.32
CA GLY A 217 -10.68 24.08 -25.56
C GLY A 217 -10.22 22.64 -25.30
N ASP A 218 -9.03 22.28 -25.77
CA ASP A 218 -8.43 20.96 -25.58
C ASP A 218 -7.67 20.82 -24.24
N GLY A 219 -7.87 21.74 -23.32
CA GLY A 219 -7.12 21.88 -22.08
C GLY A 219 -6.15 23.05 -22.15
N TRP A 220 -6.01 23.77 -21.09
CA TRP A 220 -5.27 25.01 -21.11
C TRP A 220 -3.73 24.86 -21.22
N TYR A 221 -3.25 23.66 -21.16
CA TYR A 221 -1.89 23.31 -21.50
C TYR A 221 -1.64 22.99 -22.95
N GLU A 222 -2.67 22.59 -23.68
CA GLU A 222 -2.49 22.06 -25.01
C GLU A 222 -2.52 23.19 -26.00
N ARG A 223 -1.31 23.66 -26.27
CA ARG A 223 -1.09 24.47 -27.46
C ARG A 223 -0.95 23.51 -28.64
N LYS A 224 -1.80 23.68 -29.62
CA LYS A 224 -1.63 23.09 -30.93
C LYS A 224 -0.37 23.65 -31.58
#